data_9ad0cf2a25b50f7af4a8920e79872315
#
_entry.id   9ad0cf2a25b50f7af4a8920e79872315
#
_cell.length_a   1.000
_cell.length_b   1.000
_cell.length_c   1.000
_cell.angle_alpha   90.00
_cell.angle_beta   90.00
_cell.angle_gamma   90.00
#
_symmetry.space_group_name_H-M   'P 1'
#
loop_
_entity.id
_entity.type
_entity.pdbx_description
1 polymer ?
#
loop_
_entity_poly.entity_id
_entity_poly.type
_entity_poly.pdbx_seq_one_letter_code
_entity_poly.pdbx_strand_id
1 'polypeptide(L)'
;MTLDEKRKKLEELALKHTSSQTEAYKNSIYLPYITLPNAKGKGTMMEEYFYWLFNAEGIKTQWIRTNENYDYIMGKNEVKIELKVASIGHNNIVAFNQLHFGQKRNVDKFLLIIIKPDDCIDMFLVDKKIFANGVISLQKQHSSEKNECARLCLPYDKMCEQLENFKVDLDTLREL
;
A
#
# COMPACT_ATOMS: atom_id res chain seq x y z
N MET A 1 -39.42 -23.11 -1.49
CA MET A 1 -38.01 -22.78 -1.16
C MET A 1 -38.02 -22.01 0.14
N THR A 2 -37.47 -22.59 1.20
CA THR A 2 -37.39 -22.02 2.56
C THR A 2 -36.33 -20.92 2.65
N LEU A 3 -36.37 -20.16 3.73
CA LEU A 3 -35.35 -19.12 4.00
C LEU A 3 -33.96 -19.74 4.15
N ASP A 4 -33.87 -20.91 4.78
CA ASP A 4 -32.59 -21.63 4.98
C ASP A 4 -32.01 -22.16 3.66
N GLU A 5 -32.86 -22.66 2.74
CA GLU A 5 -32.43 -23.05 1.39
C GLU A 5 -31.87 -21.86 0.62
N LYS A 6 -32.50 -20.67 0.74
CA LYS A 6 -32.03 -19.44 0.09
C LYS A 6 -30.68 -19.01 0.67
N ARG A 7 -30.53 -19.03 2.01
CA ARG A 7 -29.28 -18.69 2.71
C ARG A 7 -28.15 -19.63 2.28
N LYS A 8 -28.38 -20.94 2.36
CA LYS A 8 -27.40 -21.95 1.95
C LYS A 8 -26.94 -21.77 0.51
N LYS A 9 -27.86 -21.42 -0.39
CA LYS A 9 -27.51 -21.15 -1.79
C LYS A 9 -26.68 -19.91 -1.97
N LEU A 10 -26.97 -18.83 -1.21
CA LEU A 10 -26.16 -17.62 -1.22
C LEU A 10 -24.76 -17.84 -0.65
N GLU A 11 -24.63 -18.62 0.42
CA GLU A 11 -23.35 -19.01 1.00
C GLU A 11 -22.50 -19.82 0.01
N GLU A 12 -23.10 -20.80 -0.66
CA GLU A 12 -22.43 -21.58 -1.72
C GLU A 12 -21.93 -20.68 -2.87
N LEU A 13 -22.77 -19.75 -3.32
CA LEU A 13 -22.41 -18.80 -4.39
C LEU A 13 -21.32 -17.81 -3.92
N ALA A 14 -21.40 -17.33 -2.68
CA ALA A 14 -20.37 -16.46 -2.11
C ALA A 14 -19.02 -17.16 -2.08
N LEU A 15 -18.95 -18.41 -1.62
CA LEU A 15 -17.73 -19.21 -1.64
C LEU A 15 -17.17 -19.40 -3.06
N LYS A 16 -18.05 -19.70 -4.03
CA LYS A 16 -17.65 -19.87 -5.43
C LYS A 16 -17.08 -18.59 -6.05
N HIS A 17 -17.55 -17.42 -5.60
CA HIS A 17 -17.11 -16.11 -6.10
C HIS A 17 -16.14 -15.39 -5.17
N THR A 18 -15.69 -16.04 -4.09
CA THR A 18 -14.61 -15.53 -3.27
C THR A 18 -13.35 -15.39 -4.11
N SER A 19 -12.72 -14.22 -4.08
CA SER A 19 -11.51 -13.99 -4.86
C SER A 19 -10.36 -14.87 -4.35
N SER A 20 -9.48 -15.28 -5.23
CA SER A 20 -8.25 -16.01 -4.85
C SER A 20 -7.40 -15.25 -3.83
N GLN A 21 -7.45 -13.92 -3.87
CA GLN A 21 -6.79 -13.05 -2.90
C GLN A 21 -7.44 -13.16 -1.52
N THR A 22 -8.77 -13.11 -1.41
CA THR A 22 -9.48 -13.27 -0.14
C THR A 22 -9.17 -14.64 0.48
N GLU A 23 -9.15 -15.70 -0.32
CA GLU A 23 -8.79 -17.03 0.17
C GLU A 23 -7.34 -17.10 0.69
N ALA A 24 -6.39 -16.47 -0.01
CA ALA A 24 -5.00 -16.39 0.43
C ALA A 24 -4.83 -15.68 1.79
N TYR A 25 -5.64 -14.67 2.05
CA TYR A 25 -5.59 -13.88 3.30
C TYR A 25 -6.60 -14.30 4.37
N LYS A 26 -7.31 -15.40 4.22
CA LYS A 26 -8.40 -15.81 5.12
C LYS A 26 -8.03 -15.92 6.59
N ASN A 27 -6.77 -16.25 6.90
CA ASN A 27 -6.24 -16.37 8.27
C ASN A 27 -5.34 -15.18 8.65
N SER A 28 -5.19 -14.20 7.77
CA SER A 28 -4.32 -13.04 8.00
C SER A 28 -5.04 -11.94 8.78
N ILE A 29 -4.29 -11.22 9.63
CA ILE A 29 -4.75 -9.99 10.29
C ILE A 29 -5.18 -8.93 9.28
N TYR A 30 -4.71 -9.02 8.03
CA TYR A 30 -5.03 -8.08 6.96
C TYR A 30 -6.31 -8.42 6.18
N LEU A 31 -7.02 -9.50 6.54
CA LEU A 31 -8.29 -9.86 5.88
C LEU A 31 -9.30 -8.71 5.86
N PRO A 32 -9.49 -7.90 6.93
CA PRO A 32 -10.41 -6.76 6.90
C PRO A 32 -10.06 -5.74 5.81
N TYR A 33 -8.76 -5.48 5.57
CA TYR A 33 -8.31 -4.62 4.49
C TYR A 33 -8.61 -5.25 3.11
N ILE A 34 -8.34 -6.53 2.94
CA ILE A 34 -8.58 -7.23 1.66
C ILE A 34 -10.06 -7.18 1.28
N THR A 35 -10.96 -7.37 2.25
CA THR A 35 -12.41 -7.47 2.03
C THR A 35 -13.13 -6.12 1.99
N LEU A 36 -12.49 -5.02 2.42
CA LEU A 36 -13.10 -3.70 2.37
C LEU A 36 -13.47 -3.29 0.92
N PRO A 37 -14.72 -2.88 0.64
CA PRO A 37 -15.19 -2.80 -0.74
C PRO A 37 -14.66 -1.60 -1.54
N ASN A 38 -14.22 -0.51 -0.88
CA ASN A 38 -13.82 0.70 -1.59
C ASN A 38 -12.34 1.06 -1.38
N ALA A 39 -11.70 1.51 -2.46
CA ALA A 39 -10.27 1.84 -2.47
C ALA A 39 -9.92 3.02 -1.55
N LYS A 40 -10.78 4.03 -1.45
CA LYS A 40 -10.55 5.19 -0.57
C LYS A 40 -10.56 4.77 0.90
N GLY A 41 -11.55 3.97 1.30
CA GLY A 41 -11.61 3.43 2.67
C GLY A 41 -10.40 2.54 2.99
N LYS A 42 -9.92 1.75 2.03
CA LYS A 42 -8.69 0.96 2.18
C LYS A 42 -7.48 1.85 2.47
N GLY A 43 -7.29 2.92 1.71
CA GLY A 43 -6.20 3.88 1.91
C GLY A 43 -6.23 4.45 3.31
N THR A 44 -7.33 5.11 3.69
CA THR A 44 -7.48 5.75 5.00
C THR A 44 -7.32 4.77 6.17
N MET A 45 -7.89 3.56 6.06
CA MET A 45 -7.73 2.51 7.07
C MET A 45 -6.26 2.14 7.28
N MET A 46 -5.49 2.00 6.21
CA MET A 46 -4.08 1.61 6.32
C MET A 46 -3.19 2.78 6.78
N GLU A 47 -3.51 4.01 6.39
CA GLU A 47 -2.87 5.20 6.95
C GLU A 47 -3.06 5.26 8.48
N GLU A 48 -4.28 5.05 8.99
CA GLU A 48 -4.56 5.04 10.42
C GLU A 48 -3.87 3.88 11.14
N TYR A 49 -3.90 2.68 10.56
CA TYR A 49 -3.25 1.49 11.11
C TYR A 49 -1.73 1.66 11.21
N PHE A 50 -1.07 2.12 10.16
CA PHE A 50 0.39 2.32 10.19
C PHE A 50 0.81 3.51 11.04
N TYR A 51 -0.01 4.56 11.13
CA TYR A 51 0.20 5.63 12.11
C TYR A 51 0.23 5.08 13.54
N TRP A 52 -0.77 4.26 13.89
CA TRP A 52 -0.82 3.61 15.21
C TRP A 52 0.40 2.70 15.42
N LEU A 53 0.70 1.83 14.45
CA LEU A 53 1.82 0.87 14.53
C LEU A 53 3.16 1.57 14.71
N PHE A 54 3.47 2.57 13.90
CA PHE A 54 4.74 3.29 13.98
C PHE A 54 4.93 3.99 15.33
N ASN A 55 3.89 4.64 15.86
CA ASN A 55 3.99 5.24 17.19
C ASN A 55 4.12 4.20 18.30
N ALA A 56 3.44 3.05 18.21
CA ALA A 56 3.59 1.95 19.16
C ALA A 56 5.02 1.37 19.14
N GLU A 57 5.67 1.36 17.98
CA GLU A 57 7.07 0.96 17.79
C GLU A 57 8.09 2.08 18.08
N GLY A 58 7.64 3.21 18.62
CA GLY A 58 8.51 4.33 19.00
C GLY A 58 9.04 5.17 17.84
N ILE A 59 8.47 5.05 16.65
CA ILE A 59 8.78 5.88 15.48
C ILE A 59 7.96 7.16 15.56
N LYS A 60 8.63 8.31 15.73
CA LYS A 60 7.95 9.62 15.78
C LYS A 60 7.22 9.86 14.47
N THR A 61 5.90 9.78 14.50
CA THR A 61 5.05 9.94 13.33
C THR A 61 3.89 10.87 13.64
N GLN A 62 3.66 11.86 12.79
CA GLN A 62 2.47 12.72 12.82
C GLN A 62 1.62 12.41 11.60
N TRP A 63 0.37 12.04 11.79
CA TRP A 63 -0.59 11.82 10.71
C TRP A 63 -1.22 13.13 10.26
N ILE A 64 -1.16 13.40 8.96
CA ILE A 64 -1.67 14.63 8.34
C ILE A 64 -3.03 14.32 7.70
N ARG A 65 -4.10 14.82 8.32
CA ARG A 65 -5.49 14.61 7.89
C ARG A 65 -6.04 15.75 7.01
N THR A 66 -5.18 16.64 6.56
CA THR A 66 -5.55 17.79 5.74
C THR A 66 -5.39 17.48 4.25
N ASN A 67 -5.79 18.42 3.38
CA ASN A 67 -5.62 18.31 1.92
C ASN A 67 -4.15 18.48 1.48
N GLU A 68 -3.20 18.12 2.32
CA GLU A 68 -1.78 18.08 1.99
C GLU A 68 -1.49 16.92 1.02
N ASN A 69 -0.35 17.00 0.38
CA ASN A 69 0.05 16.02 -0.63
C ASN A 69 0.87 14.85 -0.04
N TYR A 70 0.83 14.66 1.27
CA TYR A 70 1.54 13.61 2.00
C TYR A 70 0.70 13.18 3.23
N ASP A 71 0.94 11.96 3.70
CA ASP A 71 0.14 11.35 4.76
C ASP A 71 0.80 11.53 6.14
N TYR A 72 2.14 11.54 6.19
CA TYR A 72 2.89 11.64 7.44
C TYR A 72 4.01 12.67 7.40
N ILE A 73 4.33 13.19 8.59
CA ILE A 73 5.63 13.76 8.91
C ILE A 73 6.32 12.78 9.85
N MET A 74 7.51 12.29 9.47
CA MET A 74 8.22 11.25 10.21
C MET A 74 9.62 11.69 10.64
N GLY A 75 10.02 11.20 11.82
CA GLY A 75 11.36 11.32 12.34
C GLY A 75 11.71 12.70 12.89
N LYS A 76 12.99 12.88 13.19
CA LYS A 76 13.55 14.13 13.72
C LYS A 76 13.74 15.20 12.63
N ASN A 77 13.92 14.74 11.39
CA ASN A 77 14.15 15.59 10.23
C ASN A 77 12.82 16.03 9.56
N GLU A 78 11.68 15.68 10.15
CA GLU A 78 10.34 16.05 9.66
C GLU A 78 10.10 15.68 8.18
N VAL A 79 10.54 14.46 7.81
CA VAL A 79 10.43 13.94 6.44
C VAL A 79 8.98 13.77 6.06
N LYS A 80 8.54 14.34 4.94
CA LYS A 80 7.18 14.23 4.41
C LYS A 80 7.01 12.96 3.61
N ILE A 81 6.19 12.07 4.11
CA ILE A 81 5.99 10.73 3.59
C ILE A 81 4.59 10.58 2.98
N GLU A 82 4.52 10.08 1.76
CA GLU A 82 3.29 9.51 1.20
C GLU A 82 3.31 7.99 1.36
N LEU A 83 2.32 7.45 2.06
CA LEU A 83 2.17 6.01 2.28
C LEU A 83 1.43 5.37 1.09
N LYS A 84 1.96 4.27 0.61
CA LYS A 84 1.25 3.39 -0.33
C LYS A 84 1.30 1.96 0.16
N VAL A 85 0.14 1.36 0.35
CA VAL A 85 0.01 -0.03 0.79
C VAL A 85 -0.56 -0.87 -0.34
N ALA A 86 0.07 -1.99 -0.60
CA ALA A 86 -0.38 -2.99 -1.54
C ALA A 86 -0.40 -4.37 -0.88
N SER A 87 -1.26 -5.24 -1.37
CA SER A 87 -1.27 -6.66 -1.03
C SER A 87 -0.81 -7.48 -2.23
N ILE A 88 -0.36 -8.70 -1.98
CA ILE A 88 -0.10 -9.67 -3.05
C ILE A 88 -1.46 -10.11 -3.62
N GLY A 89 -1.72 -9.76 -4.86
CA GLY A 89 -2.96 -10.05 -5.57
C GLY A 89 -2.95 -11.37 -6.33
N HIS A 90 -3.95 -11.53 -7.19
CA HIS A 90 -4.04 -12.66 -8.09
C HIS A 90 -2.77 -12.76 -8.97
N ASN A 91 -2.34 -13.98 -9.29
CA ASN A 91 -1.11 -14.26 -10.05
C ASN A 91 0.17 -13.64 -9.46
N ASN A 92 0.24 -13.51 -8.14
CA ASN A 92 1.40 -12.96 -7.44
C ASN A 92 1.74 -11.51 -7.81
N ILE A 93 0.75 -10.73 -8.24
CA ILE A 93 0.95 -9.33 -8.66
C ILE A 93 0.81 -8.38 -7.48
N VAL A 94 1.74 -7.44 -7.37
CA VAL A 94 1.71 -6.30 -6.46
C VAL A 94 1.54 -5.02 -7.27
N ALA A 95 0.65 -4.12 -6.84
CA ALA A 95 0.41 -2.88 -7.55
C ALA A 95 0.29 -1.68 -6.60
N PHE A 96 1.21 -0.74 -6.72
CA PHE A 96 1.11 0.59 -6.14
C PHE A 96 0.56 1.55 -7.18
N ASN A 97 -0.63 2.08 -6.91
CA ASN A 97 -1.33 3.00 -7.81
C ASN A 97 -1.15 4.45 -7.34
N GLN A 98 -1.34 5.40 -8.27
CA GLN A 98 -1.35 6.83 -7.96
C GLN A 98 -0.09 7.31 -7.24
N LEU A 99 1.08 6.92 -7.76
CA LEU A 99 2.36 7.47 -7.33
C LEU A 99 2.51 8.87 -7.96
N HIS A 100 2.22 9.91 -7.17
CA HIS A 100 2.29 11.30 -7.61
C HIS A 100 3.64 11.92 -7.23
N PHE A 101 4.58 11.95 -8.17
CA PHE A 101 5.94 12.43 -7.95
C PHE A 101 6.25 13.76 -8.64
N GLY A 102 5.23 14.45 -9.17
CA GLY A 102 5.37 15.76 -9.83
C GLY A 102 5.96 16.83 -8.92
N GLN A 103 6.55 17.86 -9.55
CA GLN A 103 7.26 18.93 -8.83
C GLN A 103 6.36 19.68 -7.83
N LYS A 104 5.07 19.82 -8.14
CA LYS A 104 4.08 20.51 -7.29
C LYS A 104 3.70 19.72 -6.03
N ARG A 105 4.07 18.44 -5.94
CA ARG A 105 3.79 17.61 -4.77
C ARG A 105 4.85 17.82 -3.71
N ASN A 106 4.43 18.23 -2.52
CA ASN A 106 5.31 18.50 -1.39
C ASN A 106 5.56 17.20 -0.59
N VAL A 107 6.05 16.18 -1.28
CA VAL A 107 6.43 14.86 -0.74
C VAL A 107 7.94 14.72 -0.88
N ASP A 108 8.62 14.23 0.16
CA ASP A 108 10.04 13.93 0.12
C ASP A 108 10.27 12.47 -0.32
N LYS A 109 9.54 11.54 0.30
CA LYS A 109 9.68 10.10 0.07
C LYS A 109 8.33 9.39 0.03
N PHE A 110 8.32 8.26 -0.66
CA PHE A 110 7.23 7.29 -0.62
C PHE A 110 7.61 6.14 0.30
N LEU A 111 6.74 5.79 1.24
CA LEU A 111 6.83 4.55 1.99
C LEU A 111 5.90 3.54 1.34
N LEU A 112 6.49 2.60 0.62
CA LEU A 112 5.78 1.52 -0.06
C LEU A 112 5.75 0.30 0.86
N ILE A 113 4.56 -0.20 1.20
CA ILE A 113 4.41 -1.36 2.08
C ILE A 113 3.67 -2.46 1.32
N ILE A 114 4.25 -3.65 1.30
CA ILE A 114 3.60 -4.86 0.78
C ILE A 114 3.17 -5.69 1.99
N ILE A 115 1.87 -5.90 2.15
CA ILE A 115 1.33 -6.82 3.15
C ILE A 115 1.21 -8.22 2.55
N LYS A 116 1.55 -9.23 3.33
CA LYS A 116 1.60 -10.63 2.89
C LYS A 116 0.58 -11.50 3.61
N PRO A 117 0.19 -12.65 3.04
CA PRO A 117 -0.77 -13.57 3.67
C PRO A 117 -0.31 -14.18 5.00
N ASP A 118 1.00 -14.22 5.24
CA ASP A 118 1.64 -14.73 6.46
C ASP A 118 1.81 -13.66 7.55
N ASP A 119 1.09 -12.54 7.43
CA ASP A 119 1.14 -11.38 8.32
C ASP A 119 2.47 -10.59 8.32
N CYS A 120 3.43 -11.01 7.52
CA CYS A 120 4.66 -10.25 7.30
C CYS A 120 4.41 -9.04 6.39
N ILE A 121 5.29 -8.05 6.50
CA ILE A 121 5.32 -6.89 5.61
C ILE A 121 6.72 -6.69 5.03
N ASP A 122 6.78 -6.21 3.80
CA ASP A 122 8.01 -5.63 3.26
C ASP A 122 7.82 -4.13 3.11
N MET A 123 8.82 -3.35 3.52
CA MET A 123 8.79 -1.89 3.48
C MET A 123 9.94 -1.36 2.63
N PHE A 124 9.63 -0.35 1.82
CA PHE A 124 10.60 0.31 0.94
C PHE A 124 10.43 1.82 1.04
N LEU A 125 11.51 2.52 1.35
CA LEU A 125 11.53 3.98 1.48
C LEU A 125 12.22 4.58 0.25
N VAL A 126 11.43 5.13 -0.67
CA VAL A 126 11.89 5.59 -1.98
C VAL A 126 11.83 7.11 -2.05
N ASP A 127 12.96 7.77 -2.31
CA ASP A 127 12.98 9.21 -2.56
C ASP A 127 12.15 9.55 -3.82
N LYS A 128 11.36 10.61 -3.75
CA LYS A 128 10.55 11.09 -4.88
C LYS A 128 11.34 11.25 -6.17
N LYS A 129 12.59 11.70 -6.07
CA LYS A 129 13.48 11.90 -7.22
C LYS A 129 13.79 10.61 -7.97
N ILE A 130 13.79 9.47 -7.31
CA ILE A 130 14.04 8.16 -7.93
C ILE A 130 12.95 7.86 -8.97
N PHE A 131 11.69 8.16 -8.65
CA PHE A 131 10.57 8.02 -9.59
C PHE A 131 10.65 9.06 -10.71
N ALA A 132 10.93 10.32 -10.38
CA ALA A 132 11.01 11.40 -11.35
C ALA A 132 12.14 11.20 -12.38
N ASN A 133 13.26 10.61 -11.97
CA ASN A 133 14.43 10.36 -12.82
C ASN A 133 14.36 9.04 -13.60
N GLY A 134 13.27 8.27 -13.48
CA GLY A 134 13.07 7.03 -14.24
C GLY A 134 14.00 5.88 -13.83
N VAL A 135 14.61 5.93 -12.64
CA VAL A 135 15.44 4.84 -12.11
C VAL A 135 14.59 3.59 -11.87
N ILE A 136 13.33 3.78 -11.46
CA ILE A 136 12.35 2.71 -11.34
C ILE A 136 11.42 2.77 -12.55
N SER A 137 11.23 1.65 -13.24
CA SER A 137 10.33 1.57 -14.39
C SER A 137 8.88 1.63 -13.96
N LEU A 138 8.19 2.70 -14.34
CA LEU A 138 6.79 2.96 -14.00
C LEU A 138 5.87 2.82 -15.21
N GLN A 139 4.64 2.41 -14.97
CA GLN A 139 3.58 2.36 -15.97
C GLN A 139 2.73 3.63 -15.87
N LYS A 140 2.37 4.23 -17.01
CA LYS A 140 1.43 5.37 -17.03
C LYS A 140 0.05 4.92 -16.53
N GLN A 141 -0.55 5.72 -15.65
CA GLN A 141 -1.87 5.39 -15.09
C GLN A 141 -3.01 6.13 -15.80
N HIS A 142 -2.79 7.36 -16.24
CA HIS A 142 -3.78 8.15 -16.99
C HIS A 142 -3.10 8.90 -18.14
N SER A 143 -3.77 8.97 -19.28
CA SER A 143 -3.25 9.62 -20.50
C SER A 143 -3.16 11.16 -20.42
N SER A 144 -3.86 11.78 -19.46
CA SER A 144 -3.97 13.24 -19.31
C SER A 144 -2.95 13.86 -18.35
N GLU A 145 -2.34 13.07 -17.47
CA GLU A 145 -1.33 13.56 -16.52
C GLU A 145 0.07 13.27 -17.06
N LYS A 146 0.64 14.30 -17.65
CA LYS A 146 2.01 14.26 -18.20
C LYS A 146 3.01 13.90 -17.10
N ASN A 147 3.55 12.69 -17.12
CA ASN A 147 4.75 12.25 -16.40
C ASN A 147 4.80 12.46 -14.87
N GLU A 148 3.70 12.81 -14.21
CA GLU A 148 3.68 13.16 -12.79
C GLU A 148 2.92 12.16 -11.91
N CYS A 149 2.16 11.25 -12.53
CA CYS A 149 1.42 10.20 -11.85
C CYS A 149 1.60 8.86 -12.58
N ALA A 150 1.95 7.84 -11.83
CA ALA A 150 2.21 6.54 -12.41
C ALA A 150 1.75 5.39 -11.50
N ARG A 151 1.89 4.19 -12.02
CA ARG A 151 1.65 2.93 -11.35
C ARG A 151 2.92 2.08 -11.39
N LEU A 152 3.24 1.46 -10.28
CA LEU A 152 4.25 0.40 -10.20
C LEU A 152 3.51 -0.93 -10.01
N CYS A 153 3.53 -1.80 -11.02
CA CYS A 153 2.77 -3.05 -11.03
C CYS A 153 3.63 -4.18 -11.59
N LEU A 154 4.02 -5.10 -10.73
CA LEU A 154 4.95 -6.20 -11.04
C LEU A 154 4.57 -7.47 -10.27
N PRO A 155 5.01 -8.66 -10.72
CA PRO A 155 5.09 -9.84 -9.88
C PRO A 155 5.90 -9.53 -8.61
N TYR A 156 5.50 -10.13 -7.47
CA TYR A 156 6.09 -9.84 -6.16
C TYR A 156 7.62 -9.96 -6.15
N ASP A 157 8.17 -11.04 -6.71
CA ASP A 157 9.62 -11.25 -6.74
C ASP A 157 10.33 -10.15 -7.53
N LYS A 158 9.76 -9.73 -8.67
CA LYS A 158 10.28 -8.62 -9.49
C LYS A 158 10.12 -7.26 -8.81
N MET A 159 9.06 -7.08 -8.03
CA MET A 159 8.88 -5.89 -7.21
C MET A 159 9.98 -5.79 -6.16
N CYS A 160 10.24 -6.87 -5.43
CA CYS A 160 11.31 -6.93 -4.42
C CYS A 160 12.70 -6.71 -5.04
N GLU A 161 13.00 -7.35 -6.19
CA GLU A 161 14.25 -7.15 -6.92
C GLU A 161 14.45 -5.68 -7.32
N GLN A 162 13.42 -5.04 -7.87
CA GLN A 162 13.50 -3.64 -8.31
C GLN A 162 13.64 -2.64 -7.16
N LEU A 163 13.08 -2.95 -5.99
CA LEU A 163 13.07 -2.10 -4.81
C LEU A 163 14.13 -2.48 -3.76
N GLU A 164 14.97 -3.48 -4.00
CA GLU A 164 15.90 -4.04 -3.01
C GLU A 164 16.78 -2.96 -2.34
N ASN A 165 17.30 -2.02 -3.13
CA ASN A 165 18.15 -0.92 -2.61
C ASN A 165 17.41 0.09 -1.74
N PHE A 166 16.08 0.01 -1.66
CA PHE A 166 15.22 0.91 -0.88
C PHE A 166 14.55 0.21 0.29
N LYS A 167 14.88 -1.08 0.50
CA LYS A 167 14.31 -1.87 1.58
C LYS A 167 14.70 -1.30 2.93
N VAL A 168 13.72 -1.17 3.81
CA VAL A 168 13.88 -0.64 5.16
C VAL A 168 13.15 -1.53 6.17
N ASP A 169 13.55 -1.41 7.42
CA ASP A 169 12.87 -1.99 8.58
C ASP A 169 12.41 -0.87 9.54
N LEU A 170 11.81 -1.25 10.65
CA LEU A 170 11.34 -0.30 11.67
C LEU A 170 12.51 0.46 12.32
N ASP A 171 13.69 -0.17 12.46
CA ASP A 171 14.86 0.47 13.03
C ASP A 171 15.37 1.62 12.12
N THR A 172 15.42 1.36 10.82
CA THR A 172 15.76 2.39 9.82
C THR A 172 14.78 3.57 9.86
N LEU A 173 13.48 3.29 10.04
CA LEU A 173 12.46 4.34 10.13
C LEU A 173 12.58 5.17 11.43
N ARG A 174 13.11 4.60 12.53
CA ARG A 174 13.36 5.35 13.77
C ARG A 174 14.49 6.37 13.62
N GLU A 175 15.39 6.15 12.69
CA GLU A 175 16.56 7.03 12.46
C GLU A 175 16.25 8.24 11.57
N LEU A 176 15.05 8.31 10.95
CA LEU A 176 14.62 9.46 10.15
C LEU A 176 14.49 10.71 11.03
#